data_eb58b82176a07ad48b5ce87cda9c64c5
#
_entry.id   eb58b82176a07ad48b5ce87cda9c64c5
#
_cell.length_a   1.000
_cell.length_b   1.000
_cell.length_c   1.000
_cell.angle_alpha   90.00
_cell.angle_beta   90.00
_cell.angle_gamma   90.00
#
_symmetry.space_group_name_H-M   'P 1'
#
loop_
_entity.id
_entity.type
_entity.pdbx_description
1 polymer ?
#
loop_
_entity_poly.entity_id
_entity_poly.type
_entity_poly.pdbx_seq_one_letter_code
_entity_poly.pdbx_strand_id
1 'polypeptide(L)' 'MIIIDRFEGDLVVLETDNGMIQAARSLLPENAREGDILTQTANGYAVDAEATRIRREKLLARTKKLKKQ' A
#
# COMPACT_ATOMS: atom_id res chain seq x y z
N MET A 1 -2.80 -1.26 -9.83
CA MET A 1 -2.81 -0.86 -8.41
C MET A 1 -1.40 -1.00 -7.84
N ILE A 2 -0.97 -0.04 -7.06
CA ILE A 2 0.34 -0.08 -6.41
C ILE A 2 0.12 -0.18 -4.91
N ILE A 3 0.69 -1.19 -4.28
CA ILE A 3 0.51 -1.43 -2.85
C ILE A 3 1.88 -1.52 -2.19
N ILE A 4 2.06 -0.90 -1.03
CA ILE A 4 3.30 -1.01 -0.28
C ILE A 4 3.36 -2.40 0.35
N ASP A 5 4.37 -3.20 -0.05
CA ASP A 5 4.60 -4.52 0.55
C ASP A 5 5.36 -4.38 1.87
N ARG A 6 6.51 -3.70 1.82
CA ARG A 6 7.34 -3.49 3.01
C ARG A 6 8.36 -2.40 2.75
N PHE A 7 8.98 -1.94 3.84
CA PHE A 7 10.10 -1.02 3.78
C PHE A 7 11.38 -1.78 4.09
N GLU A 8 12.44 -1.47 3.35
CA GLU A 8 13.76 -2.05 3.56
C GLU A 8 14.80 -0.92 3.57
N GLY A 9 15.11 -0.39 4.76
CA GLY A 9 16.03 0.73 4.89
C GLY A 9 15.54 1.95 4.12
N ASP A 10 16.33 2.41 3.17
CA ASP A 10 16.00 3.57 2.33
C ASP A 10 15.16 3.22 1.11
N LEU A 11 14.78 1.95 0.98
CA LEU A 11 13.96 1.47 -0.13
C LEU A 11 12.59 1.03 0.35
N VAL A 12 11.64 1.06 -0.56
CA VAL A 12 10.32 0.49 -0.34
C VAL A 12 10.05 -0.55 -1.43
N VAL A 13 9.48 -1.68 -1.06
CA VAL A 13 9.08 -2.72 -2.01
C VAL A 13 7.60 -2.54 -2.29
N LEU A 14 7.29 -2.38 -3.57
CA LEU A 14 5.93 -2.12 -4.03
C LEU A 14 5.43 -3.29 -4.88
N GLU A 15 4.19 -3.68 -4.64
CA GLU A 15 3.51 -4.66 -5.48
C GLU A 15 2.74 -3.90 -6.55
N THR A 16 2.96 -4.25 -7.81
CA THR A 16 2.29 -3.64 -8.95
C THR A 16 1.64 -4.71 -9.81
N ASP A 17 0.87 -4.28 -10.80
CA ASP A 17 0.25 -5.20 -11.76
C ASP A 17 1.30 -5.98 -12.57
N ASN A 18 2.51 -5.45 -12.66
CA ASN A 18 3.61 -6.07 -13.41
C ASN A 18 4.63 -6.75 -12.50
N GLY A 19 4.30 -6.95 -11.23
CA GLY A 19 5.16 -7.62 -10.27
C GLY A 19 5.71 -6.67 -9.21
N MET A 20 6.70 -7.15 -8.48
CA MET A 20 7.30 -6.38 -7.39
C MET A 20 8.39 -5.47 -7.93
N ILE A 21 8.41 -4.24 -7.44
CA ILE A 21 9.47 -3.27 -7.78
C ILE A 21 10.00 -2.65 -6.49
N GLN A 22 11.18 -2.03 -6.61
CA GLN A 22 11.76 -1.25 -5.52
C GLN A 22 11.80 0.21 -5.91
N ALA A 23 11.58 1.08 -4.94
CA ALA A 23 11.63 2.52 -5.14
C ALA A 23 12.32 3.16 -3.94
N ALA A 24 12.78 4.39 -4.12
CA ALA A 24 13.36 5.14 -3.01
C ALA A 24 12.25 5.52 -2.03
N ARG A 25 12.50 5.26 -0.75
CA ARG A 25 11.54 5.60 0.30
C ARG A 25 11.20 7.09 0.32
N SER A 26 12.16 7.94 -0.07
CA SER A 26 11.96 9.39 -0.12
C SER A 26 10.91 9.83 -1.14
N LEU A 27 10.52 8.95 -2.06
CA LEU A 27 9.46 9.25 -3.03
C LEU A 27 8.06 9.11 -2.46
N LEU A 28 7.93 8.59 -1.24
CA LEU A 28 6.65 8.37 -0.56
C LEU A 28 6.44 9.43 0.53
N PRO A 29 5.17 9.72 0.87
CA PRO A 29 4.88 10.54 2.04
C PRO A 29 5.41 9.89 3.32
N GLU A 30 5.76 10.69 4.32
CA GLU A 30 6.29 10.18 5.58
C GLU A 30 5.31 9.28 6.32
N ASN A 31 4.01 9.52 6.14
CA ASN A 31 2.97 8.74 6.81
C ASN A 31 2.55 7.48 6.05
N ALA A 32 3.22 7.16 4.95
CA ALA A 32 2.92 5.95 4.20
C ALA A 32 3.29 4.70 5.01
N ARG A 33 2.44 3.68 4.96
CA ARG A 33 2.60 2.44 5.74
C ARG A 33 2.41 1.22 4.86
N GLU A 34 2.86 0.09 5.35
CA GLU A 34 2.63 -1.20 4.69
C GLU A 34 1.13 -1.42 4.49
N GLY A 35 0.79 -1.89 3.30
CA GLY A 35 -0.58 -2.14 2.91
C GLY A 35 -1.29 -0.94 2.30
N ASP A 36 -0.70 0.25 2.34
CA ASP A 36 -1.30 1.42 1.72
C ASP A 36 -1.29 1.30 0.20
N ILE A 37 -2.36 1.80 -0.42
CA ILE A 37 -2.45 1.89 -1.87
C ILE A 37 -1.93 3.24 -2.30
N LEU A 38 -1.09 3.23 -3.32
CA LEU A 38 -0.43 4.43 -3.82
C LEU A 38 -0.93 4.82 -5.21
N THR A 39 -0.89 6.12 -5.49
CA THR A 39 -1.02 6.65 -6.83
C THR A 39 0.30 7.30 -7.20
N GLN A 40 0.62 7.24 -8.49
CA GLN A 40 1.85 7.84 -9.00
C GLN A 40 1.62 9.31 -9.27
N THR A 41 2.58 10.13 -8.81
CA THR A 41 2.55 11.59 -9.03
C THR A 41 3.75 12.00 -9.87
N ALA A 42 3.80 13.28 -10.25
CA ALA A 42 4.93 13.80 -11.04
C ALA A 42 6.27 13.64 -10.32
N ASN A 43 6.27 13.73 -8.99
CA ASN A 43 7.50 13.72 -8.18
C ASN A 43 7.67 12.45 -7.34
N GLY A 44 6.80 11.46 -7.50
CA GLY A 44 6.89 10.24 -6.70
C GLY A 44 5.54 9.58 -6.54
N TYR A 45 5.14 9.34 -5.29
CA TYR A 45 3.89 8.63 -4.97
C TYR A 45 3.11 9.38 -3.90
N ALA A 46 1.79 9.19 -3.94
CA ALA A 46 0.89 9.68 -2.90
C ALA A 46 0.04 8.52 -2.40
N VAL A 47 -0.40 8.57 -1.14
CA VAL A 47 -1.30 7.56 -0.59
C VAL A 47 -2.71 7.85 -1.08
N ASP A 48 -3.35 6.84 -1.67
CA ASP A 48 -4.77 6.91 -2.01
C ASP A 48 -5.55 6.49 -0.77
N ALA A 49 -5.94 7.48 0.03
CA ALA A 49 -6.56 7.22 1.32
C ALA A 49 -7.89 6.49 1.19
N GLU A 50 -8.69 6.83 0.17
CA GLU A 50 -9.98 6.19 -0.03
C GLU A 50 -9.83 4.73 -0.44
N ALA A 51 -8.97 4.45 -1.41
CA ALA A 51 -8.73 3.07 -1.84
C ALA A 51 -8.13 2.24 -0.70
N THR A 52 -7.22 2.83 0.07
CA THR A 52 -6.61 2.17 1.22
C THR A 52 -7.67 1.82 2.26
N ARG A 53 -8.57 2.75 2.55
CA ARG A 53 -9.66 2.54 3.51
C ARG A 53 -10.59 1.42 3.05
N ILE A 54 -10.99 1.45 1.79
CA ILE A 54 -11.86 0.43 1.23
C ILE A 54 -11.22 -0.95 1.32
N ARG A 55 -9.95 -1.04 0.99
CA ARG A 55 -9.20 -2.31 1.06
C ARG A 55 -9.16 -2.83 2.49
N ARG A 56 -8.88 -1.97 3.47
CA ARG A 56 -8.85 -2.34 4.88
C ARG A 56 -10.20 -2.82 5.37
N GLU A 57 -11.26 -2.13 5.00
CA GLU A 57 -12.61 -2.53 5.38
C GLU A 57 -12.97 -3.91 4.83
N LYS A 58 -12.60 -4.20 3.58
CA LYS A 58 -12.82 -5.51 2.99
C LYS A 58 -12.07 -6.61 3.71
N LEU A 59 -10.82 -6.35 4.09
CA LEU A 59 -10.02 -7.32 4.83
C LEU A 59 -10.61 -7.58 6.22
N LEU A 60 -11.07 -6.53 6.91
CA LEU A 60 -11.70 -6.66 8.22
C LEU A 60 -13.00 -7.44 8.12
N ALA A 61 -13.81 -7.17 7.10
CA ALA A 61 -15.07 -7.88 6.89
C ALA A 61 -14.84 -9.37 6.68
N ARG A 62 -13.81 -9.73 5.92
CA ARG A 62 -13.44 -11.13 5.70
C ARG A 62 -13.00 -11.79 7.02
N THR A 63 -12.21 -11.09 7.81
CA THR A 63 -11.77 -11.60 9.11
C THR A 63 -12.95 -11.82 10.05
N LYS A 64 -13.90 -10.89 10.09
CA LYS A 64 -15.11 -11.03 10.90
C LYS A 64 -15.94 -12.23 10.48
N LYS A 65 -16.10 -12.44 9.18
CA LYS A 65 -16.82 -13.60 8.66
C LYS A 65 -16.19 -14.91 9.09
N LEU A 66 -14.87 -14.97 9.02
CA LEU A 66 -14.15 -16.18 9.42
C LEU A 66 -14.28 -16.46 10.91
N LYS A 67 -14.33 -15.42 11.74
CA LYS A 67 -14.47 -15.56 13.20
C LYS A 67 -15.86 -16.05 13.61
N LYS A 68 -16.87 -15.82 12.82
CA LYS A 68 -18.24 -16.24 13.15
C LYS A 68 -18.49 -17.70 12.85
N GLN A 69 -17.59 -18.34 12.19
CA GLN A 69 -17.68 -19.75 11.90
C GLN A 69 -16.83 -20.54 12.87
#